data_8f51dbb78bbc9a8c6b2e0356844f5b49
#
_entry.id   8f51dbb78bbc9a8c6b2e0356844f5b49
#
_cell.length_a   1.000
_cell.length_b   1.000
_cell.length_c   1.000
_cell.angle_alpha   90.00
_cell.angle_beta   90.00
_cell.angle_gamma   90.00
#
_symmetry.space_group_name_H-M   'P 1'
#
loop_
_entity.id
_entity.type
_entity.pdbx_description
1 polymer ?
#
loop_
_entity_poly.entity_id
_entity_poly.type
_entity_poly.pdbx_seq_one_letter_code
_entity_poly.pdbx_strand_id
1 'polypeptide(L)'
;GVHSGDATLVFPAQKIYFETARRIKKVSKMIAKELNISGPFNIQFLAKNNDVKVIECNLLASRSFPFVSKVLKRNFIETATRIMLDAPYTKPDKSAFDIDWIGVKASQFSFARLHKADPVLGVDMSSTGEVGCIGDDFNEALLSAMIAVGNRIPQKNVLVSSGAAKSKAELLEPCHMLAAKGYNIYGTAGTAKFLNENGISATAVCWPDEQGDLNIMDMFSKHVFELVVNIPKDHSKRELTNGYKIRRAAIDHNIPLITNARLASAFISAFCNMDEKDIQIKSWQEYK
;
A
#
# COMPACT_ATOMS: atom_id res chain seq x y z
N GLY A 1 -8.33 2.70 10.53
CA GLY A 1 -7.39 1.70 10.22
C GLY A 1 -7.85 0.74 9.13
N VAL A 2 -6.88 0.21 8.43
CA VAL A 2 -7.08 -0.83 7.42
C VAL A 2 -6.67 -2.16 8.04
N HIS A 3 -7.40 -3.23 7.73
CA HIS A 3 -7.06 -4.58 8.17
C HIS A 3 -5.64 -4.95 7.72
N SER A 4 -4.86 -5.61 8.58
CA SER A 4 -3.46 -5.96 8.28
C SER A 4 -3.30 -6.84 7.03
N GLY A 5 -4.30 -7.69 6.73
CA GLY A 5 -4.35 -8.49 5.50
C GLY A 5 -4.48 -7.67 4.21
N ASP A 6 -5.12 -6.49 4.30
CA ASP A 6 -5.37 -5.59 3.16
C ASP A 6 -4.25 -4.58 2.95
N ALA A 7 -3.38 -4.41 3.96
CA ALA A 7 -2.29 -3.45 3.89
C ALA A 7 -1.21 -3.88 2.89
N THR A 8 -0.69 -2.92 2.13
CA THR A 8 0.57 -3.08 1.42
C THR A 8 1.70 -3.13 2.44
N LEU A 9 2.48 -4.21 2.44
CA LEU A 9 3.58 -4.43 3.39
C LEU A 9 4.92 -4.28 2.70
N VAL A 10 5.89 -3.73 3.42
CA VAL A 10 7.28 -3.67 2.99
C VAL A 10 8.18 -4.38 3.99
N PHE A 11 9.12 -5.15 3.51
CA PHE A 11 10.05 -5.92 4.32
C PHE A 11 11.46 -5.90 3.71
N PRO A 12 12.50 -5.50 4.48
CA PRO A 12 12.44 -4.98 5.85
C PRO A 12 11.76 -3.60 5.94
N ALA A 13 11.39 -3.18 7.15
CA ALA A 13 10.79 -1.86 7.40
C ALA A 13 11.75 -0.75 6.97
N GLN A 14 11.29 0.14 6.06
CA GLN A 14 12.12 1.19 5.46
C GLN A 14 12.18 2.47 6.29
N LYS A 15 11.15 2.74 7.08
CA LYS A 15 11.00 3.97 7.87
C LYS A 15 10.67 3.63 9.33
N ILE A 16 11.60 2.98 10.03
CA ILE A 16 11.48 2.66 11.44
C ILE A 16 12.65 3.27 12.21
N TYR A 17 12.37 3.90 13.34
CA TYR A 17 13.43 4.36 14.22
C TYR A 17 14.16 3.19 14.89
N PHE A 18 15.46 3.31 15.05
CA PHE A 18 16.28 2.27 15.68
C PHE A 18 15.75 1.88 17.07
N GLU A 19 15.35 2.88 17.88
CA GLU A 19 14.79 2.62 19.21
C GLU A 19 13.46 1.85 19.13
N THR A 20 12.61 2.14 18.14
CA THR A 20 11.38 1.38 17.91
C THR A 20 11.68 -0.08 17.60
N ALA A 21 12.64 -0.35 16.69
CA ALA A 21 13.05 -1.70 16.33
C ALA A 21 13.63 -2.46 17.54
N ARG A 22 14.45 -1.79 18.37
CA ARG A 22 15.01 -2.34 19.61
C ARG A 22 13.93 -2.73 20.61
N ARG A 23 12.91 -1.88 20.79
CA ARG A 23 11.78 -2.15 21.69
C ARG A 23 10.94 -3.32 21.18
N ILE A 24 10.62 -3.37 19.89
CA ILE A 24 9.91 -4.49 19.26
C ILE A 24 10.66 -5.80 19.52
N LYS A 25 11.97 -5.85 19.23
CA LYS A 25 12.80 -7.03 19.50
C LYS A 25 12.77 -7.45 20.97
N LYS A 26 12.86 -6.49 21.90
CA LYS A 26 12.82 -6.76 23.34
C LYS A 26 11.48 -7.35 23.76
N VAL A 27 10.38 -6.72 23.37
CA VAL A 27 9.01 -7.19 23.70
C VAL A 27 8.75 -8.56 23.10
N SER A 28 9.13 -8.80 21.84
CA SER A 28 8.97 -10.11 21.18
C SER A 28 9.72 -11.22 21.92
N LYS A 29 10.96 -10.96 22.36
CA LYS A 29 11.74 -11.92 23.17
C LYS A 29 11.09 -12.21 24.53
N MET A 30 10.54 -11.19 25.19
CA MET A 30 9.85 -11.36 26.48
C MET A 30 8.60 -12.21 26.31
N ILE A 31 7.78 -11.93 25.30
CA ILE A 31 6.55 -12.71 25.01
C ILE A 31 6.91 -14.16 24.66
N ALA A 32 7.90 -14.35 23.79
CA ALA A 32 8.34 -15.71 23.41
C ALA A 32 8.79 -16.53 24.62
N LYS A 33 9.52 -15.91 25.55
CA LYS A 33 9.97 -16.55 26.78
C LYS A 33 8.82 -16.89 27.73
N GLU A 34 7.93 -15.91 27.98
CA GLU A 34 6.81 -16.03 28.91
C GLU A 34 5.78 -17.07 28.46
N LEU A 35 5.52 -17.13 27.16
CA LEU A 35 4.60 -18.10 26.56
C LEU A 35 5.29 -19.41 26.15
N ASN A 36 6.57 -19.58 26.45
CA ASN A 36 7.37 -20.74 26.09
C ASN A 36 7.24 -21.15 24.62
N ILE A 37 7.34 -20.16 23.70
CA ILE A 37 7.16 -20.38 22.27
C ILE A 37 8.41 -21.04 21.71
N SER A 38 8.27 -22.20 21.08
CA SER A 38 9.37 -22.98 20.52
C SER A 38 9.55 -22.82 19.01
N GLY A 39 8.57 -22.28 18.27
CA GLY A 39 8.58 -22.17 16.82
C GLY A 39 8.32 -20.78 16.29
N PRO A 40 8.21 -20.62 14.97
CA PRO A 40 7.82 -19.35 14.35
C PRO A 40 6.45 -18.89 14.84
N PHE A 41 6.33 -17.60 15.13
CA PHE A 41 5.10 -16.96 15.57
C PHE A 41 5.01 -15.55 15.02
N ASN A 42 3.84 -14.93 15.10
CA ASN A 42 3.57 -13.58 14.62
C ASN A 42 3.10 -12.69 15.76
N ILE A 43 3.66 -11.47 15.84
CA ILE A 43 3.16 -10.42 16.72
C ILE A 43 2.84 -9.21 15.89
N GLN A 44 1.68 -8.61 16.11
CA GLN A 44 1.31 -7.33 15.53
C GLN A 44 1.52 -6.22 16.56
N PHE A 45 2.26 -5.19 16.13
CA PHE A 45 2.55 -4.01 16.93
C PHE A 45 1.95 -2.75 16.30
N LEU A 46 1.58 -1.82 17.16
CA LEU A 46 1.37 -0.43 16.80
C LEU A 46 2.52 0.40 17.36
N ALA A 47 3.19 1.17 16.50
CA ALA A 47 4.31 2.02 16.90
C ALA A 47 4.09 3.47 16.47
N LYS A 48 4.30 4.41 17.39
CA LYS A 48 4.25 5.85 17.15
C LYS A 48 5.21 6.57 18.08
N ASN A 49 6.11 7.41 17.53
CA ASN A 49 7.08 8.19 18.31
C ASN A 49 7.88 7.33 19.32
N ASN A 50 8.35 6.16 18.90
CA ASN A 50 9.02 5.16 19.74
C ASN A 50 8.16 4.52 20.85
N ASP A 51 6.89 4.88 20.99
CA ASP A 51 5.94 4.12 21.80
C ASP A 51 5.48 2.89 21.03
N VAL A 52 5.56 1.71 21.64
CA VAL A 52 5.27 0.42 21.01
C VAL A 52 4.23 -0.30 21.84
N LYS A 53 3.11 -0.66 21.21
CA LYS A 53 2.02 -1.41 21.83
C LYS A 53 1.80 -2.70 21.07
N VAL A 54 1.60 -3.79 21.79
CA VAL A 54 1.19 -5.07 21.21
C VAL A 54 -0.30 -5.02 20.94
N ILE A 55 -0.71 -5.39 19.74
CA ILE A 55 -2.12 -5.58 19.38
C ILE A 55 -2.52 -7.02 19.63
N GLU A 56 -1.76 -7.95 19.04
CA GLU A 56 -2.02 -9.40 19.18
C GLU A 56 -0.74 -10.20 19.00
N CYS A 57 -0.76 -11.44 19.53
CA CYS A 57 0.27 -12.45 19.33
C CYS A 57 -0.39 -13.73 18.85
N ASN A 58 -0.04 -14.18 17.64
CA ASN A 58 -0.58 -15.37 17.03
C ASN A 58 0.47 -16.49 17.04
N LEU A 59 0.20 -17.57 17.76
CA LEU A 59 1.07 -18.74 17.88
C LEU A 59 0.93 -19.69 16.69
N LEU A 60 0.41 -19.19 15.58
CA LEU A 60 0.14 -19.93 14.36
C LEU A 60 1.00 -19.42 13.22
N ALA A 61 1.16 -20.23 12.17
CA ALA A 61 1.63 -19.78 10.89
C ALA A 61 0.63 -18.78 10.30
N SER A 62 0.92 -17.49 10.41
CA SER A 62 0.08 -16.42 9.87
C SER A 62 0.17 -16.38 8.34
N ARG A 63 -0.78 -15.68 7.68
CA ARG A 63 -0.74 -15.44 6.22
C ARG A 63 0.52 -14.71 5.76
N SER A 64 1.20 -13.97 6.65
CA SER A 64 2.46 -13.31 6.33
C SER A 64 3.63 -14.27 6.18
N PHE A 65 3.54 -15.52 6.66
CA PHE A 65 4.65 -16.48 6.62
C PHE A 65 5.11 -16.82 5.21
N PRO A 66 4.23 -17.07 4.20
CA PRO A 66 4.67 -17.30 2.83
C PRO A 66 5.46 -16.11 2.26
N PHE A 67 4.99 -14.88 2.50
CA PHE A 67 5.68 -13.68 2.05
C PHE A 67 7.04 -13.50 2.74
N VAL A 68 7.08 -13.59 4.08
CA VAL A 68 8.33 -13.47 4.85
C VAL A 68 9.30 -14.59 4.49
N SER A 69 8.80 -15.82 4.30
CA SER A 69 9.60 -16.97 3.84
C SER A 69 10.24 -16.72 2.48
N LYS A 70 9.48 -16.12 1.54
CA LYS A 70 9.99 -15.75 0.23
C LYS A 70 11.10 -14.70 0.35
N VAL A 71 10.88 -13.64 1.12
CA VAL A 71 11.83 -12.54 1.23
C VAL A 71 13.11 -12.96 1.97
N LEU A 72 13.01 -13.73 3.05
CA LEU A 72 14.15 -14.24 3.83
C LEU A 72 14.79 -15.51 3.23
N LYS A 73 14.25 -16.00 2.11
CA LYS A 73 14.70 -17.25 1.47
C LYS A 73 14.74 -18.46 2.42
N ARG A 74 13.79 -18.50 3.33
CA ARG A 74 13.65 -19.55 4.32
C ARG A 74 12.21 -19.98 4.48
N ASN A 75 11.94 -21.26 4.34
CA ASN A 75 10.60 -21.80 4.57
C ASN A 75 10.30 -21.90 6.07
N PHE A 76 9.61 -20.89 6.61
CA PHE A 76 9.22 -20.88 8.01
C PHE A 76 8.13 -21.90 8.34
N ILE A 77 7.31 -22.30 7.38
CA ILE A 77 6.31 -23.36 7.57
C ILE A 77 7.01 -24.70 7.76
N GLU A 78 8.00 -25.01 6.93
CA GLU A 78 8.83 -26.21 7.11
C GLU A 78 9.54 -26.19 8.47
N THR A 79 10.13 -25.06 8.85
CA THR A 79 10.77 -24.91 10.16
C THR A 79 9.78 -25.19 11.30
N ALA A 80 8.57 -24.63 11.23
CA ALA A 80 7.52 -24.88 12.23
C ALA A 80 7.13 -26.37 12.28
N THR A 81 6.93 -27.01 11.13
CA THR A 81 6.58 -28.43 11.05
C THR A 81 7.67 -29.31 11.64
N ARG A 82 8.95 -29.05 11.34
CA ARG A 82 10.08 -29.79 11.90
C ARG A 82 10.13 -29.67 13.43
N ILE A 83 9.90 -28.48 13.97
CA ILE A 83 9.85 -28.26 15.43
C ILE A 83 8.70 -29.04 16.07
N MET A 84 7.50 -29.03 15.47
CA MET A 84 6.34 -29.80 15.98
C MET A 84 6.56 -31.31 15.98
N LEU A 85 7.39 -31.80 15.07
CA LEU A 85 7.72 -33.23 14.94
C LEU A 85 9.02 -33.64 15.65
N ASP A 86 9.62 -32.75 16.44
CA ASP A 86 10.95 -32.95 17.05
C ASP A 86 12.04 -33.37 16.04
N ALA A 87 11.88 -32.94 14.78
CA ALA A 87 12.83 -33.25 13.71
C ALA A 87 13.96 -32.19 13.67
N PRO A 88 15.17 -32.56 13.23
CA PRO A 88 16.27 -31.62 13.11
C PRO A 88 15.93 -30.46 12.19
N TYR A 89 16.29 -29.24 12.59
CA TYR A 89 16.15 -28.03 11.78
C TYR A 89 17.36 -27.11 11.96
N THR A 90 17.62 -26.26 10.95
CA THR A 90 18.66 -25.25 11.03
C THR A 90 18.08 -23.98 11.65
N LYS A 91 18.73 -23.43 12.67
CA LYS A 91 18.33 -22.13 13.25
C LYS A 91 18.55 -20.99 12.24
N PRO A 92 17.70 -19.96 12.23
CA PRO A 92 17.98 -18.76 11.42
C PRO A 92 19.27 -18.08 11.86
N ASP A 93 20.10 -17.75 10.90
CA ASP A 93 21.37 -17.03 11.09
C ASP A 93 21.28 -15.56 10.68
N LYS A 94 20.29 -15.20 9.84
CA LYS A 94 20.08 -13.85 9.34
C LYS A 94 18.86 -13.19 9.97
N SER A 95 18.94 -11.90 10.19
CA SER A 95 17.80 -11.05 10.54
C SER A 95 17.26 -10.33 9.30
N ALA A 96 16.08 -9.70 9.44
CA ALA A 96 15.52 -8.88 8.37
C ALA A 96 16.42 -7.72 7.91
N PHE A 97 17.38 -7.32 8.74
CA PHE A 97 18.29 -6.21 8.45
C PHE A 97 19.61 -6.68 7.80
N ASP A 98 19.76 -7.98 7.56
CA ASP A 98 20.96 -8.58 6.97
C ASP A 98 20.74 -8.97 5.49
N ILE A 99 19.69 -8.45 4.86
CA ILE A 99 19.36 -8.69 3.45
C ILE A 99 19.54 -7.41 2.63
N ASP A 100 20.04 -7.55 1.41
CA ASP A 100 20.36 -6.45 0.49
C ASP A 100 19.25 -6.17 -0.54
N TRP A 101 18.08 -6.80 -0.38
CA TRP A 101 16.92 -6.61 -1.23
C TRP A 101 15.68 -6.27 -0.41
N ILE A 102 14.64 -5.83 -1.08
CA ILE A 102 13.39 -5.42 -0.45
C ILE A 102 12.24 -6.27 -0.99
N GLY A 103 11.39 -6.74 -0.09
CA GLY A 103 10.13 -7.38 -0.44
C GLY A 103 8.95 -6.43 -0.24
N VAL A 104 8.01 -6.43 -1.17
CA VAL A 104 6.72 -5.75 -1.03
C VAL A 104 5.60 -6.75 -1.29
N LYS A 105 4.62 -6.76 -0.38
CA LYS A 105 3.36 -7.48 -0.55
C LYS A 105 2.26 -6.50 -0.91
N ALA A 106 1.59 -6.68 -2.04
CA ALA A 106 0.40 -5.96 -2.42
C ALA A 106 -0.82 -6.88 -2.38
N SER A 107 -1.96 -6.35 -1.93
CA SER A 107 -3.21 -7.10 -1.84
C SER A 107 -4.04 -6.93 -3.10
N GLN A 108 -4.69 -8.02 -3.53
CA GLN A 108 -5.63 -8.04 -4.63
C GLN A 108 -7.05 -7.90 -4.11
N PHE A 109 -7.87 -7.09 -4.79
CA PHE A 109 -9.28 -6.85 -4.46
C PHE A 109 -10.16 -7.18 -5.64
N SER A 110 -11.31 -7.79 -5.38
CA SER A 110 -12.29 -8.16 -6.42
C SER A 110 -13.47 -7.21 -6.49
N PHE A 111 -13.28 -5.92 -6.23
CA PHE A 111 -14.37 -4.93 -6.26
C PHE A 111 -15.06 -4.80 -7.64
N ALA A 112 -14.39 -5.14 -8.73
CA ALA A 112 -15.00 -5.21 -10.06
C ALA A 112 -16.12 -6.26 -10.14
N ARG A 113 -16.05 -7.33 -9.34
CA ARG A 113 -17.07 -8.39 -9.26
C ARG A 113 -18.17 -8.09 -8.23
N LEU A 114 -17.91 -7.18 -7.31
CA LEU A 114 -18.83 -6.79 -6.25
C LEU A 114 -19.57 -5.51 -6.67
N HIS A 115 -20.63 -5.67 -7.42
CA HIS A 115 -21.45 -4.54 -7.88
C HIS A 115 -21.92 -3.70 -6.70
N LYS A 116 -21.80 -2.38 -6.80
CA LYS A 116 -22.20 -1.39 -5.81
C LYS A 116 -21.40 -1.41 -4.49
N ALA A 117 -20.42 -2.27 -4.29
CA ALA A 117 -19.54 -2.20 -3.12
C ALA A 117 -18.66 -0.96 -3.19
N ASP A 118 -18.52 -0.25 -2.07
CA ASP A 118 -17.56 0.85 -1.96
C ASP A 118 -16.15 0.28 -1.75
N PRO A 119 -15.18 0.62 -2.61
CA PRO A 119 -13.82 0.09 -2.50
C PRO A 119 -12.96 0.77 -1.41
N VAL A 120 -13.58 1.43 -0.43
CA VAL A 120 -12.87 1.94 0.74
C VAL A 120 -12.54 0.78 1.67
N LEU A 121 -11.27 0.66 2.04
CA LEU A 121 -10.81 -0.35 2.98
C LEU A 121 -11.09 0.08 4.42
N GLY A 122 -11.44 -0.86 5.26
CA GLY A 122 -11.80 -0.68 6.66
C GLY A 122 -11.12 -1.69 7.59
N VAL A 123 -11.77 -1.94 8.72
CA VAL A 123 -11.27 -2.88 9.74
C VAL A 123 -11.47 -4.34 9.35
N ASP A 124 -12.45 -4.61 8.49
CA ASP A 124 -12.72 -5.94 7.98
C ASP A 124 -11.86 -6.24 6.75
N MET A 125 -11.44 -7.49 6.61
CA MET A 125 -10.61 -7.91 5.48
C MET A 125 -11.44 -8.04 4.20
N SER A 126 -11.04 -7.29 3.16
CA SER A 126 -11.69 -7.26 1.83
C SER A 126 -10.84 -7.89 0.73
N SER A 127 -9.56 -8.15 0.98
CA SER A 127 -8.66 -8.73 -0.03
C SER A 127 -9.03 -10.17 -0.39
N THR A 128 -8.91 -10.51 -1.66
CA THR A 128 -9.20 -11.84 -2.23
C THR A 128 -7.96 -12.62 -2.61
N GLY A 129 -6.79 -11.99 -2.52
CA GLY A 129 -5.49 -12.57 -2.81
C GLY A 129 -4.38 -11.58 -2.51
N GLU A 130 -3.15 -11.99 -2.74
CA GLU A 130 -1.96 -11.15 -2.53
C GLU A 130 -0.80 -11.58 -3.43
N VAL A 131 0.07 -10.63 -3.74
CA VAL A 131 1.33 -10.87 -4.46
C VAL A 131 2.49 -10.37 -3.62
N GLY A 132 3.55 -11.16 -3.51
CA GLY A 132 4.82 -10.75 -2.91
C GLY A 132 5.89 -10.62 -3.98
N CYS A 133 6.45 -9.42 -4.18
CA CYS A 133 7.54 -9.15 -5.09
C CYS A 133 8.81 -8.80 -4.31
N ILE A 134 9.96 -9.07 -4.92
CA ILE A 134 11.29 -8.69 -4.42
C ILE A 134 11.91 -7.77 -5.47
N GLY A 135 12.59 -6.75 -5.03
CA GLY A 135 13.36 -5.83 -5.85
C GLY A 135 14.69 -5.46 -5.19
N ASP A 136 15.60 -4.91 -5.94
CA ASP A 136 16.89 -4.43 -5.42
C ASP A 136 16.69 -3.19 -4.53
N ASP A 137 15.65 -2.41 -4.82
CA ASP A 137 15.23 -1.29 -3.98
C ASP A 137 13.71 -1.24 -3.74
N PHE A 138 13.29 -0.25 -2.95
CA PHE A 138 11.88 -0.08 -2.59
C PHE A 138 10.98 0.27 -3.79
N ASN A 139 11.46 1.10 -4.72
CA ASN A 139 10.65 1.52 -5.87
C ASN A 139 10.38 0.33 -6.79
N GLU A 140 11.41 -0.44 -7.09
CA GLU A 140 11.29 -1.65 -7.92
C GLU A 140 10.35 -2.68 -7.30
N ALA A 141 10.55 -3.00 -6.02
CA ALA A 141 9.70 -3.96 -5.32
C ALA A 141 8.24 -3.51 -5.24
N LEU A 142 8.01 -2.20 -4.99
CA LEU A 142 6.66 -1.63 -4.92
C LEU A 142 5.98 -1.62 -6.29
N LEU A 143 6.65 -1.13 -7.34
CA LEU A 143 6.10 -1.09 -8.69
C LEU A 143 5.75 -2.50 -9.17
N SER A 144 6.68 -3.45 -9.02
CA SER A 144 6.44 -4.85 -9.38
C SER A 144 5.22 -5.43 -8.69
N ALA A 145 5.07 -5.19 -7.37
CA ALA A 145 3.93 -5.68 -6.60
C ALA A 145 2.62 -4.99 -7.01
N MET A 146 2.62 -3.68 -7.21
CA MET A 146 1.43 -2.91 -7.60
C MET A 146 0.97 -3.25 -9.02
N ILE A 147 1.89 -3.42 -9.97
CA ILE A 147 1.59 -3.84 -11.34
C ILE A 147 1.02 -5.27 -11.33
N ALA A 148 1.62 -6.17 -10.56
CA ALA A 148 1.18 -7.57 -10.47
C ALA A 148 -0.25 -7.73 -9.91
N VAL A 149 -0.75 -6.77 -9.12
CA VAL A 149 -2.15 -6.75 -8.67
C VAL A 149 -3.06 -5.88 -9.55
N GLY A 150 -2.61 -5.52 -10.76
CA GLY A 150 -3.42 -4.88 -11.79
C GLY A 150 -3.41 -3.35 -11.80
N ASN A 151 -2.55 -2.71 -10.99
CA ASN A 151 -2.33 -1.27 -11.16
C ASN A 151 -1.49 -1.01 -12.41
N ARG A 152 -1.73 0.13 -13.03
CA ARG A 152 -0.98 0.60 -14.21
C ARG A 152 -0.36 1.94 -13.89
N ILE A 153 0.84 2.17 -14.40
CA ILE A 153 1.47 3.49 -14.34
C ILE A 153 0.72 4.40 -15.33
N PRO A 154 0.22 5.57 -14.87
CA PRO A 154 -0.44 6.51 -15.77
C PRO A 154 0.55 7.09 -16.76
N GLN A 155 0.09 7.46 -17.96
CA GLN A 155 0.93 8.10 -18.96
C GLN A 155 0.81 9.64 -18.89
N LYS A 156 -0.38 10.15 -18.56
CA LYS A 156 -0.63 11.59 -18.67
C LYS A 156 -1.57 12.17 -17.61
N ASN A 157 -2.68 11.52 -17.29
CA ASN A 157 -3.78 12.14 -16.57
C ASN A 157 -4.06 11.46 -15.22
N VAL A 158 -3.92 12.23 -14.14
CA VAL A 158 -4.14 11.75 -12.77
C VAL A 158 -5.21 12.57 -12.09
N LEU A 159 -6.23 11.90 -11.54
CA LEU A 159 -7.22 12.53 -10.68
C LEU A 159 -6.80 12.40 -9.22
N VAL A 160 -6.72 13.52 -8.51
CA VAL A 160 -6.43 13.58 -7.07
C VAL A 160 -7.60 14.25 -6.35
N SER A 161 -8.24 13.52 -5.45
CA SER A 161 -9.32 14.00 -4.59
C SER A 161 -9.03 13.62 -3.16
N SER A 162 -8.72 14.60 -2.32
CA SER A 162 -8.39 14.39 -0.91
C SER A 162 -9.11 15.41 -0.03
N GLY A 163 -9.83 14.92 0.97
CA GLY A 163 -10.62 15.77 1.83
C GLY A 163 -9.83 16.37 3.00
N ALA A 164 -9.10 15.55 3.76
CA ALA A 164 -8.43 15.97 4.98
C ALA A 164 -7.14 16.75 4.70
N ALA A 165 -6.89 17.84 5.45
CA ALA A 165 -5.68 18.65 5.33
C ALA A 165 -4.39 17.82 5.47
N LYS A 166 -4.35 16.88 6.42
CA LYS A 166 -3.23 15.96 6.61
C LYS A 166 -2.94 15.13 5.36
N SER A 167 -3.98 14.56 4.75
CA SER A 167 -3.82 13.74 3.54
C SER A 167 -3.40 14.58 2.33
N LYS A 168 -3.88 15.83 2.24
CA LYS A 168 -3.43 16.78 1.21
C LYS A 168 -1.94 17.10 1.36
N ALA A 169 -1.48 17.36 2.59
CA ALA A 169 -0.07 17.61 2.89
C ALA A 169 0.81 16.40 2.54
N GLU A 170 0.34 15.17 2.80
CA GLU A 170 1.06 13.92 2.47
C GLU A 170 1.17 13.68 0.95
N LEU A 171 0.24 14.24 0.16
CA LEU A 171 0.24 14.15 -1.30
C LEU A 171 0.94 15.32 -1.99
N LEU A 172 1.42 16.32 -1.26
CA LEU A 172 1.98 17.54 -1.86
C LEU A 172 3.25 17.24 -2.67
N GLU A 173 4.23 16.58 -2.04
CA GLU A 173 5.48 16.21 -2.72
C GLU A 173 5.24 15.28 -3.92
N PRO A 174 4.44 14.19 -3.82
CA PRO A 174 4.09 13.38 -4.98
C PRO A 174 3.43 14.17 -6.12
N CYS A 175 2.56 15.13 -5.81
CA CYS A 175 1.96 15.98 -6.83
C CYS A 175 2.98 16.94 -7.50
N HIS A 176 3.98 17.43 -6.76
CA HIS A 176 5.11 18.14 -7.35
C HIS A 176 5.90 17.26 -8.32
N MET A 177 6.15 16.00 -7.95
CA MET A 177 6.83 15.03 -8.81
C MET A 177 6.03 14.76 -10.10
N LEU A 178 4.70 14.59 -9.99
CA LEU A 178 3.82 14.44 -11.16
C LEU A 178 3.91 15.66 -12.08
N ALA A 179 3.80 16.87 -11.52
CA ALA A 179 3.88 18.11 -12.29
C ALA A 179 5.25 18.25 -13.01
N ALA A 180 6.34 17.94 -12.29
CA ALA A 180 7.70 17.97 -12.86
C ALA A 180 7.90 16.96 -14.01
N LYS A 181 7.18 15.82 -13.97
CA LYS A 181 7.18 14.80 -15.04
C LYS A 181 6.19 15.13 -16.18
N GLY A 182 5.46 16.24 -16.10
CA GLY A 182 4.53 16.70 -17.13
C GLY A 182 3.16 16.04 -17.12
N TYR A 183 2.77 15.43 -16.00
CA TYR A 183 1.41 14.90 -15.83
C TYR A 183 0.38 16.02 -15.70
N ASN A 184 -0.80 15.82 -16.27
CA ASN A 184 -1.96 16.66 -16.02
C ASN A 184 -2.63 16.20 -14.71
N ILE A 185 -2.69 17.10 -13.76
CA ILE A 185 -3.30 16.84 -12.46
C ILE A 185 -4.69 17.46 -12.45
N TYR A 186 -5.69 16.61 -12.22
CA TYR A 186 -7.08 17.03 -12.01
C TYR A 186 -7.42 16.85 -10.53
N GLY A 187 -8.24 17.74 -10.00
CA GLY A 187 -8.65 17.65 -8.60
C GLY A 187 -10.04 18.20 -8.37
N THR A 188 -10.77 17.65 -7.38
CA THR A 188 -11.98 18.31 -6.89
C THR A 188 -11.63 19.71 -6.39
N ALA A 189 -12.58 20.65 -6.43
CA ALA A 189 -12.33 22.08 -6.20
C ALA A 189 -11.43 22.40 -5.00
N GLY A 190 -11.67 21.77 -3.85
CA GLY A 190 -10.85 21.99 -2.65
C GLY A 190 -9.45 21.38 -2.73
N THR A 191 -9.24 20.33 -3.54
CA THR A 191 -7.91 19.73 -3.75
C THR A 191 -7.14 20.54 -4.79
N ALA A 192 -7.77 20.89 -5.91
CA ALA A 192 -7.14 21.72 -6.94
C ALA A 192 -6.73 23.09 -6.38
N LYS A 193 -7.61 23.74 -5.60
CA LYS A 193 -7.26 24.99 -4.91
C LYS A 193 -6.01 24.84 -4.04
N PHE A 194 -5.97 23.82 -3.20
CA PHE A 194 -4.83 23.55 -2.30
C PHE A 194 -3.53 23.33 -3.12
N LEU A 195 -3.57 22.55 -4.19
CA LEU A 195 -2.40 22.28 -5.02
C LEU A 195 -1.91 23.57 -5.71
N ASN A 196 -2.83 24.35 -6.30
CA ASN A 196 -2.50 25.61 -6.95
C ASN A 196 -1.90 26.65 -5.97
N GLU A 197 -2.42 26.73 -4.74
CA GLU A 197 -1.88 27.59 -3.69
C GLU A 197 -0.46 27.17 -3.26
N ASN A 198 -0.08 25.91 -3.52
CA ASN A 198 1.27 25.39 -3.27
C ASN A 198 2.12 25.27 -4.54
N GLY A 199 1.78 26.00 -5.60
CA GLY A 199 2.58 26.08 -6.82
C GLY A 199 2.49 24.88 -7.77
N ILE A 200 1.50 23.99 -7.59
CA ILE A 200 1.27 22.84 -8.45
C ILE A 200 0.06 23.12 -9.33
N SER A 201 0.27 23.19 -10.66
CA SER A 201 -0.82 23.40 -11.61
C SER A 201 -1.79 22.20 -11.57
N ALA A 202 -3.02 22.45 -11.12
CA ALA A 202 -4.07 21.45 -11.06
C ALA A 202 -5.39 22.01 -11.60
N THR A 203 -6.03 21.25 -12.49
CA THR A 203 -7.33 21.59 -13.07
C THR A 203 -8.46 21.16 -12.15
N ALA A 204 -9.32 22.11 -11.75
CA ALA A 204 -10.50 21.81 -10.95
C ALA A 204 -11.56 21.09 -11.79
N VAL A 205 -12.13 20.01 -11.21
CA VAL A 205 -13.26 19.28 -11.81
C VAL A 205 -14.48 19.37 -10.92
N CYS A 206 -15.67 19.37 -11.53
CA CYS A 206 -16.95 19.41 -10.85
C CYS A 206 -17.27 18.04 -10.22
N TRP A 207 -17.90 18.05 -9.05
CA TRP A 207 -18.39 16.85 -8.40
C TRP A 207 -19.48 16.13 -9.23
N PRO A 208 -19.75 14.84 -8.97
CA PRO A 208 -20.82 14.09 -9.67
C PRO A 208 -22.21 14.73 -9.61
N ASP A 209 -22.50 15.54 -8.58
CA ASP A 209 -23.76 16.24 -8.37
C ASP A 209 -23.76 17.70 -8.84
N GLU A 210 -22.66 18.18 -9.39
CA GLU A 210 -22.50 19.54 -9.92
C GLU A 210 -22.62 19.56 -11.45
N GLN A 211 -23.20 20.64 -11.97
CA GLN A 211 -23.21 20.90 -13.42
C GLN A 211 -21.99 21.74 -13.81
N GLY A 212 -21.40 21.43 -14.94
CA GLY A 212 -20.25 22.18 -15.48
C GLY A 212 -19.52 21.42 -16.59
N ASP A 213 -18.70 22.12 -17.35
CA ASP A 213 -18.01 21.56 -18.53
C ASP A 213 -17.01 20.44 -18.18
N LEU A 214 -16.47 20.45 -16.97
CA LEU A 214 -15.53 19.43 -16.47
C LEU A 214 -16.18 18.57 -15.38
N ASN A 215 -17.37 18.03 -15.65
CA ASN A 215 -17.99 17.08 -14.73
C ASN A 215 -17.18 15.78 -14.69
N ILE A 216 -16.85 15.34 -13.50
CA ILE A 216 -15.97 14.21 -13.27
C ILE A 216 -16.53 12.89 -13.86
N MET A 217 -17.85 12.72 -13.88
CA MET A 217 -18.49 11.51 -14.45
C MET A 217 -18.40 11.47 -15.97
N ASP A 218 -18.53 12.62 -16.63
CA ASP A 218 -18.33 12.75 -18.08
C ASP A 218 -16.88 12.44 -18.47
N MET A 219 -15.93 12.88 -17.62
CA MET A 219 -14.51 12.60 -17.83
C MET A 219 -14.19 11.11 -17.64
N PHE A 220 -14.83 10.42 -16.72
CA PHE A 220 -14.74 8.95 -16.60
C PHE A 220 -15.28 8.27 -17.87
N SER A 221 -16.43 8.68 -18.36
CA SER A 221 -17.04 8.13 -19.58
C SER A 221 -16.19 8.33 -20.83
N LYS A 222 -15.41 9.40 -20.87
CA LYS A 222 -14.44 9.71 -21.94
C LYS A 222 -13.05 9.09 -21.71
N HIS A 223 -12.88 8.26 -20.66
CA HIS A 223 -11.60 7.65 -20.28
C HIS A 223 -10.43 8.64 -20.15
N VAL A 224 -10.70 9.83 -19.60
CA VAL A 224 -9.67 10.87 -19.45
C VAL A 224 -8.66 10.46 -18.37
N PHE A 225 -9.12 9.86 -17.28
CA PHE A 225 -8.25 9.51 -16.14
C PHE A 225 -7.58 8.16 -16.32
N GLU A 226 -6.32 8.07 -15.90
CA GLU A 226 -5.50 6.85 -15.96
C GLU A 226 -5.10 6.34 -14.56
N LEU A 227 -5.14 7.23 -13.57
CA LEU A 227 -4.99 6.91 -12.15
C LEU A 227 -5.94 7.79 -11.35
N VAL A 228 -6.60 7.20 -10.36
CA VAL A 228 -7.48 7.91 -9.43
C VAL A 228 -6.95 7.73 -8.01
N VAL A 229 -6.63 8.84 -7.37
CA VAL A 229 -6.37 8.93 -5.93
C VAL A 229 -7.58 9.60 -5.29
N ASN A 230 -8.37 8.82 -4.54
CA ASN A 230 -9.54 9.36 -3.84
C ASN A 230 -9.47 9.00 -2.36
N ILE A 231 -9.10 9.98 -1.53
CA ILE A 231 -8.95 9.81 -0.09
C ILE A 231 -10.18 10.37 0.61
N PRO A 232 -11.02 9.52 1.23
CA PRO A 232 -12.23 9.96 1.93
C PRO A 232 -11.90 10.97 3.04
N LYS A 233 -12.75 11.97 3.21
CA LYS A 233 -12.58 13.02 4.23
C LYS A 233 -13.21 12.61 5.56
N ASP A 234 -14.48 12.25 5.49
CA ASP A 234 -15.34 12.01 6.64
C ASP A 234 -16.53 11.13 6.22
N HIS A 235 -17.48 10.94 7.11
CA HIS A 235 -18.72 10.21 6.87
C HIS A 235 -19.92 11.12 6.53
N SER A 236 -19.67 12.33 6.01
CA SER A 236 -20.77 13.21 5.57
C SER A 236 -21.55 12.59 4.42
N LYS A 237 -22.84 12.91 4.32
CA LYS A 237 -23.71 12.37 3.25
C LYS A 237 -23.15 12.67 1.85
N ARG A 238 -22.57 13.85 1.65
CA ARG A 238 -21.97 14.23 0.36
C ARG A 238 -20.73 13.38 0.03
N GLU A 239 -19.85 13.17 0.99
CA GLU A 239 -18.66 12.34 0.83
C GLU A 239 -19.02 10.87 0.60
N LEU A 240 -19.98 10.34 1.37
CA LEU A 240 -20.48 8.97 1.19
C LEU A 240 -21.16 8.76 -0.16
N THR A 241 -21.77 9.80 -0.74
CA THR A 241 -22.48 9.70 -2.04
C THR A 241 -21.54 10.00 -3.20
N ASN A 242 -20.90 11.16 -3.23
CA ASN A 242 -20.10 11.60 -4.37
C ASN A 242 -18.71 10.98 -4.38
N GLY A 243 -18.05 10.86 -3.23
CA GLY A 243 -16.80 10.11 -3.11
C GLY A 243 -16.99 8.65 -3.54
N TYR A 244 -18.06 8.02 -3.10
CA TYR A 244 -18.44 6.68 -3.55
C TYR A 244 -18.61 6.60 -5.07
N LYS A 245 -19.35 7.55 -5.70
CA LYS A 245 -19.53 7.57 -7.16
C LYS A 245 -18.19 7.64 -7.91
N ILE A 246 -17.27 8.48 -7.44
CA ILE A 246 -15.92 8.59 -8.01
C ILE A 246 -15.17 7.27 -7.91
N ARG A 247 -15.13 6.68 -6.71
CA ARG A 247 -14.44 5.39 -6.48
C ARG A 247 -15.06 4.27 -7.29
N ARG A 248 -16.40 4.22 -7.33
CA ARG A 248 -17.11 3.19 -8.10
C ARG A 248 -16.86 3.35 -9.60
N ALA A 249 -16.91 4.59 -10.13
CA ALA A 249 -16.59 4.87 -11.53
C ALA A 249 -15.16 4.43 -11.89
N ALA A 250 -14.18 4.67 -11.03
CA ALA A 250 -12.81 4.19 -11.27
C ALA A 250 -12.77 2.67 -11.44
N ILE A 251 -13.44 1.92 -10.55
CA ILE A 251 -13.51 0.44 -10.64
C ILE A 251 -14.27 0.00 -11.89
N ASP A 252 -15.44 0.61 -12.18
CA ASP A 252 -16.30 0.21 -13.32
C ASP A 252 -15.65 0.49 -14.67
N HIS A 253 -14.80 1.53 -14.75
CA HIS A 253 -14.00 1.85 -15.94
C HIS A 253 -12.61 1.18 -15.94
N ASN A 254 -12.32 0.28 -14.99
CA ASN A 254 -11.06 -0.42 -14.85
C ASN A 254 -9.84 0.54 -14.78
N ILE A 255 -9.99 1.65 -14.03
CA ILE A 255 -8.94 2.62 -13.77
C ILE A 255 -8.35 2.32 -12.39
N PRO A 256 -7.02 2.26 -12.23
CA PRO A 256 -6.36 2.10 -10.94
C PRO A 256 -6.88 3.11 -9.92
N LEU A 257 -7.27 2.62 -8.75
CA LEU A 257 -7.82 3.42 -7.66
C LEU A 257 -7.00 3.22 -6.38
N ILE A 258 -6.54 4.31 -5.79
CA ILE A 258 -5.88 4.30 -4.49
C ILE A 258 -6.65 5.18 -3.51
N THR A 259 -7.06 4.60 -2.38
CA THR A 259 -7.87 5.26 -1.35
C THR A 259 -7.08 5.58 -0.07
N ASN A 260 -5.77 5.35 -0.07
CA ASN A 260 -4.86 5.64 1.05
C ASN A 260 -3.76 6.62 0.62
N ALA A 261 -3.60 7.72 1.35
CA ALA A 261 -2.65 8.78 1.00
C ALA A 261 -1.19 8.31 1.01
N ARG A 262 -0.79 7.47 1.98
CA ARG A 262 0.59 6.95 2.06
C ARG A 262 0.91 6.00 0.91
N LEU A 263 -0.02 5.12 0.56
CA LEU A 263 0.16 4.23 -0.58
C LEU A 263 0.20 5.03 -1.89
N ALA A 264 -0.68 6.03 -2.06
CA ALA A 264 -0.66 6.91 -3.22
C ALA A 264 0.67 7.67 -3.32
N SER A 265 1.15 8.26 -2.21
CA SER A 265 2.44 8.94 -2.15
C SER A 265 3.58 8.00 -2.55
N ALA A 266 3.64 6.81 -1.98
CA ALA A 266 4.68 5.83 -2.28
C ALA A 266 4.63 5.37 -3.75
N PHE A 267 3.45 5.05 -4.29
CA PHE A 267 3.29 4.59 -5.66
C PHE A 267 3.64 5.67 -6.68
N ILE A 268 3.17 6.92 -6.46
CA ILE A 268 3.50 8.06 -7.31
C ILE A 268 5.01 8.32 -7.28
N SER A 269 5.61 8.36 -6.10
CA SER A 269 7.05 8.57 -5.98
C SER A 269 7.84 7.46 -6.67
N ALA A 270 7.39 6.21 -6.57
CA ALA A 270 8.07 5.08 -7.21
C ALA A 270 8.09 5.23 -8.74
N PHE A 271 6.94 5.43 -9.40
CA PHE A 271 6.92 5.56 -10.86
C PHE A 271 7.45 6.90 -11.39
N CYS A 272 7.55 7.93 -10.54
CA CYS A 272 8.26 9.15 -10.91
C CYS A 272 9.78 9.00 -10.84
N ASN A 273 10.30 8.08 -10.05
CA ASN A 273 11.74 7.83 -9.89
C ASN A 273 12.27 6.68 -10.74
N MET A 274 11.42 5.77 -11.21
CA MET A 274 11.80 4.59 -11.98
C MET A 274 10.78 4.36 -13.10
N ASP A 275 11.24 4.15 -14.32
CA ASP A 275 10.38 3.76 -15.43
C ASP A 275 10.05 2.27 -15.36
N GLU A 276 8.87 1.87 -15.85
CA GLU A 276 8.46 0.45 -15.88
C GLU A 276 9.46 -0.45 -16.62
N LYS A 277 10.07 0.07 -17.69
CA LYS A 277 11.09 -0.65 -18.48
C LYS A 277 12.38 -0.95 -17.70
N ASP A 278 12.64 -0.22 -16.62
CA ASP A 278 13.86 -0.38 -15.81
C ASP A 278 13.66 -1.46 -14.72
N ILE A 279 12.44 -1.95 -14.53
CA ILE A 279 12.13 -3.05 -13.63
C ILE A 279 12.80 -4.32 -14.16
N GLN A 280 13.67 -4.90 -13.35
CA GLN A 280 14.40 -6.12 -13.73
C GLN A 280 13.58 -7.36 -13.36
N ILE A 281 13.48 -8.28 -14.33
CA ILE A 281 12.88 -9.59 -14.07
C ILE A 281 13.98 -10.52 -13.62
N LYS A 282 14.02 -10.81 -12.32
CA LYS A 282 14.97 -11.73 -11.69
C LYS A 282 14.24 -12.93 -11.12
N SER A 283 14.86 -14.09 -11.23
CA SER A 283 14.39 -15.26 -10.49
C SER A 283 14.66 -15.09 -8.99
N TRP A 284 13.89 -15.77 -8.16
CA TRP A 284 14.09 -15.74 -6.71
C TRP A 284 15.50 -16.15 -6.25
N GLN A 285 16.19 -16.97 -7.04
CA GLN A 285 17.54 -17.46 -6.72
C GLN A 285 18.64 -16.43 -6.98
N GLU A 286 18.39 -15.42 -7.83
CA GLU A 286 19.37 -14.39 -8.18
C GLU A 286 19.57 -13.34 -7.07
N TYR A 287 18.61 -13.15 -6.20
CA TYR A 287 18.80 -12.33 -4.99
C TYR A 287 19.70 -13.11 -4.01
N LYS A 288 20.90 -12.64 -3.74
CA LYS A 288 21.93 -13.37 -2.93
C LYS A 288 22.24 -12.63 -1.65
#